data_b1516aa3d9111cb5feb0592d85fda325
#
_entry.id   b1516aa3d9111cb5feb0592d85fda325
#
_cell.length_a   1.000
_cell.length_b   1.000
_cell.length_c   1.000
_cell.angle_alpha   90.00
_cell.angle_beta   90.00
_cell.angle_gamma   90.00
#
_symmetry.space_group_name_H-M   'P 1'
#
loop_
_entity.id
_entity.type
_entity.pdbx_description
1 polymer ?
#
loop_
_entity_poly.entity_id
_entity_poly.type
_entity_poly.pdbx_seq_one_letter_code
_entity_poly.pdbx_strand_id
1 'polypeptide(L)'
;CLFRITNLEEINEQCGRKVGNEIITKISDLVKQSLATEYIFVRYMGPKFAIVFSGIDVDAVSDFMKGLKQKIELIQVKLINGKVLTENPEEDSKSSKQEITIAQPKINIVVSTYYKGTALEGLTKKLEEYLDNAPKSENTINYL
;
A
#
# COMPACT_ATOMS: atom_id res chain seq x y z
N CYS A 1 5.40 -8.44 -9.11
CA CYS A 1 5.41 -7.13 -8.45
C CYS A 1 5.39 -7.32 -6.95
N LEU A 2 6.27 -6.63 -6.24
CA LEU A 2 6.18 -6.45 -4.80
C LEU A 2 5.95 -4.98 -4.47
N PHE A 3 5.21 -4.70 -3.41
CA PHE A 3 5.12 -3.35 -2.87
C PHE A 3 4.99 -3.38 -1.34
N ARG A 4 5.36 -2.27 -0.72
CA ARG A 4 5.43 -2.13 0.73
C ARG A 4 4.89 -0.77 1.15
N ILE A 5 4.13 -0.75 2.25
CA ILE A 5 3.81 0.49 2.96
C ILE A 5 5.05 0.86 3.78
N THR A 6 5.65 2.02 3.50
CA THR A 6 6.93 2.42 4.11
C THR A 6 6.79 3.12 5.45
N ASN A 7 5.65 3.73 5.71
CA ASN A 7 5.38 4.51 6.93
C ASN A 7 4.33 3.87 7.85
N LEU A 8 4.08 2.56 7.72
CA LEU A 8 3.07 1.87 8.55
C LEU A 8 3.41 1.94 10.04
N GLU A 9 4.68 1.79 10.40
CA GLU A 9 5.14 1.86 11.78
C GLU A 9 4.90 3.26 12.37
N GLU A 10 5.23 4.32 11.63
CA GLU A 10 4.95 5.70 12.00
C GLU A 10 3.44 5.94 12.19
N ILE A 11 2.60 5.44 11.28
CA ILE A 11 1.13 5.53 11.41
C ILE A 11 0.65 4.80 12.67
N ASN A 12 1.18 3.61 12.95
CA ASN A 12 0.83 2.86 14.15
C ASN A 12 1.23 3.58 15.44
N GLU A 13 2.38 4.25 15.46
CA GLU A 13 2.86 5.01 16.60
C GLU A 13 2.07 6.29 16.82
N GLN A 14 1.78 7.03 15.76
CA GLN A 14 1.10 8.33 15.86
C GLN A 14 -0.42 8.21 15.96
N CYS A 15 -1.02 7.26 15.29
CA CYS A 15 -2.46 7.13 15.12
C CYS A 15 -3.05 5.86 15.75
N GLY A 16 -2.20 4.93 16.17
CA GLY A 16 -2.60 3.63 16.71
C GLY A 16 -2.74 2.52 15.67
N ARG A 17 -2.62 1.28 16.14
CA ARG A 17 -2.67 0.07 15.27
C ARG A 17 -3.99 -0.11 14.53
N LYS A 18 -5.10 0.38 15.08
CA LYS A 18 -6.40 0.32 14.40
C LYS A 18 -6.38 1.10 13.10
N VAL A 19 -5.75 2.27 13.10
CA VAL A 19 -5.59 3.11 11.90
C VAL A 19 -4.66 2.45 10.90
N GLY A 20 -3.54 1.91 11.35
CA GLY A 20 -2.63 1.15 10.49
C GLY A 20 -3.33 -0.05 9.84
N ASN A 21 -4.15 -0.80 10.58
CA ASN A 21 -4.93 -1.91 10.03
C ASN A 21 -6.00 -1.43 9.04
N GLU A 22 -6.63 -0.29 9.29
CA GLU A 22 -7.59 0.31 8.36
C GLU A 22 -6.93 0.72 7.04
N ILE A 23 -5.74 1.33 7.08
CA ILE A 23 -4.94 1.64 5.91
C ILE A 23 -4.62 0.37 5.11
N ILE A 24 -4.17 -0.71 5.77
CA ILE A 24 -3.90 -2.00 5.12
C ILE A 24 -5.15 -2.56 4.46
N THR A 25 -6.29 -2.50 5.13
CA THR A 25 -7.57 -2.98 4.60
C THR A 25 -7.99 -2.16 3.37
N LYS A 26 -7.96 -0.85 3.46
CA LYS A 26 -8.28 0.05 2.33
C LYS A 26 -7.40 -0.22 1.10
N ILE A 27 -6.08 -0.42 1.30
CA ILE A 27 -5.16 -0.77 0.21
C ILE A 27 -5.52 -2.15 -0.37
N SER A 28 -5.77 -3.14 0.48
CA SER A 28 -6.12 -4.50 0.05
C SER A 28 -7.41 -4.52 -0.77
N ASP A 29 -8.42 -3.81 -0.32
CA ASP A 29 -9.72 -3.72 -1.01
C ASP A 29 -9.59 -2.98 -2.34
N LEU A 30 -8.83 -1.88 -2.37
CA LEU A 30 -8.54 -1.13 -3.59
C LEU A 30 -7.83 -2.00 -4.64
N VAL A 31 -6.82 -2.78 -4.23
CA VAL A 31 -6.11 -3.69 -5.13
C VAL A 31 -7.05 -4.76 -5.65
N LYS A 32 -7.82 -5.41 -4.79
CA LYS A 32 -8.79 -6.44 -5.18
C LYS A 32 -9.85 -5.92 -6.15
N GLN A 33 -10.33 -4.69 -5.95
CA GLN A 33 -11.32 -4.08 -6.84
C GLN A 33 -10.74 -3.66 -8.19
N SER A 34 -9.44 -3.35 -8.24
CA SER A 34 -8.74 -2.88 -9.43
C SER A 34 -8.15 -4.02 -10.26
N LEU A 35 -7.87 -5.16 -9.64
CA LEU A 35 -7.14 -6.28 -10.22
C LEU A 35 -8.11 -7.27 -10.88
N ALA A 36 -7.78 -7.72 -12.11
CA ALA A 36 -8.52 -8.79 -12.76
C ALA A 36 -8.36 -10.12 -11.99
N THR A 37 -9.40 -10.95 -12.03
CA THR A 37 -9.51 -12.17 -11.21
C THR A 37 -8.50 -13.26 -11.56
N GLU A 38 -7.90 -13.20 -12.76
CA GLU A 38 -6.85 -14.12 -13.21
C GLU A 38 -5.49 -13.86 -12.56
N TYR A 39 -5.28 -12.70 -11.94
CA TYR A 39 -4.03 -12.36 -11.27
C TYR A 39 -4.06 -12.72 -9.80
N ILE A 40 -2.89 -13.03 -9.24
CA ILE A 40 -2.77 -13.41 -7.84
C ILE A 40 -2.34 -12.19 -7.02
N PHE A 41 -3.09 -11.90 -5.98
CA PHE A 41 -2.77 -10.87 -5.00
C PHE A 41 -2.66 -11.47 -3.61
N VAL A 42 -1.56 -11.20 -2.93
CA VAL A 42 -1.34 -11.65 -1.56
C VAL A 42 -0.69 -10.56 -0.71
N ARG A 43 -1.11 -10.50 0.54
CA ARG A 43 -0.35 -9.83 1.61
C ARG A 43 0.43 -10.92 2.34
N TYR A 44 1.75 -10.89 2.28
CA TYR A 44 2.51 -12.03 2.77
C TYR A 44 3.32 -11.78 4.05
N MET A 45 3.71 -10.54 4.32
CA MET A 45 4.46 -10.24 5.55
C MET A 45 4.31 -8.77 5.94
N GLY A 46 3.68 -8.51 7.10
CA GLY A 46 3.57 -7.17 7.65
C GLY A 46 3.02 -6.14 6.65
N PRO A 47 3.80 -5.12 6.28
CA PRO A 47 3.40 -4.10 5.32
C PRO A 47 3.64 -4.48 3.85
N LYS A 48 4.04 -5.71 3.55
CA LYS A 48 4.45 -6.16 2.21
C LYS A 48 3.32 -6.90 1.49
N PHE A 49 3.17 -6.63 0.20
CA PHE A 49 2.18 -7.21 -0.70
C PHE A 49 2.85 -7.70 -1.99
N ALA A 50 2.29 -8.72 -2.59
CA ALA A 50 2.72 -9.23 -3.88
C ALA A 50 1.56 -9.34 -4.87
N ILE A 51 1.83 -9.04 -6.14
CA ILE A 51 0.92 -9.31 -7.25
C ILE A 51 1.69 -10.11 -8.30
N VAL A 52 1.11 -11.21 -8.75
CA VAL A 52 1.61 -12.00 -9.87
C VAL A 52 0.71 -11.77 -11.06
N PHE A 53 1.27 -11.18 -12.08
CA PHE A 53 0.63 -10.99 -13.38
C PHE A 53 1.07 -12.11 -14.33
N SER A 54 0.14 -12.68 -15.09
CA SER A 54 0.41 -13.73 -16.06
C SER A 54 -0.21 -13.40 -17.41
N GLY A 55 0.52 -13.67 -18.50
CA GLY A 55 0.01 -13.45 -19.86
C GLY A 55 -0.15 -11.99 -20.28
N ILE A 56 0.56 -11.08 -19.62
CA ILE A 56 0.52 -9.63 -19.87
C ILE A 56 1.95 -9.10 -20.04
N ASP A 57 2.14 -8.12 -20.90
CA ASP A 57 3.45 -7.49 -21.09
C ASP A 57 3.78 -6.48 -19.96
N VAL A 58 5.07 -6.16 -19.85
CA VAL A 58 5.62 -5.29 -18.81
C VAL A 58 5.07 -3.87 -18.90
N ASP A 59 4.80 -3.36 -20.11
CA ASP A 59 4.31 -1.99 -20.29
C ASP A 59 2.89 -1.84 -19.76
N ALA A 60 2.03 -2.84 -20.02
CA ALA A 60 0.68 -2.86 -19.48
C ALA A 60 0.67 -3.01 -17.94
N VAL A 61 1.56 -3.83 -17.37
CA VAL A 61 1.75 -3.91 -15.91
C VAL A 61 2.24 -2.58 -15.35
N SER A 62 3.17 -1.92 -16.05
CA SER A 62 3.68 -0.61 -15.66
C SER A 62 2.57 0.43 -15.55
N ASP A 63 1.72 0.52 -16.56
CA ASP A 63 0.61 1.48 -16.59
C ASP A 63 -0.44 1.17 -15.50
N PHE A 64 -0.75 -0.11 -15.30
CA PHE A 64 -1.62 -0.53 -14.21
C PHE A 64 -1.06 -0.13 -12.84
N MET A 65 0.23 -0.41 -12.58
CA MET A 65 0.86 -0.12 -11.30
C MET A 65 1.01 1.38 -11.04
N LYS A 66 1.23 2.20 -12.08
CA LYS A 66 1.21 3.66 -11.96
C LYS A 66 -0.17 4.17 -11.54
N GLY A 67 -1.23 3.67 -12.18
CA GLY A 67 -2.60 4.02 -11.82
C GLY A 67 -2.98 3.56 -10.40
N LEU A 68 -2.57 2.34 -10.02
CA LEU A 68 -2.80 1.82 -8.67
C LEU A 68 -2.06 2.65 -7.61
N LYS A 69 -0.80 3.01 -7.87
CA LYS A 69 -0.01 3.89 -7.00
C LYS A 69 -0.73 5.21 -6.73
N GLN A 70 -1.20 5.89 -7.80
CA GLN A 70 -1.95 7.14 -7.67
C GLN A 70 -3.20 6.99 -6.80
N LYS A 71 -3.95 5.91 -6.95
CA LYS A 71 -5.13 5.62 -6.12
C LYS A 71 -4.77 5.36 -4.66
N ILE A 72 -3.68 4.64 -4.39
CA ILE A 72 -3.20 4.38 -3.04
C ILE A 72 -2.75 5.68 -2.35
N GLU A 73 -2.10 6.58 -3.07
CA GLU A 73 -1.67 7.89 -2.57
C GLU A 73 -2.84 8.78 -2.11
N LEU A 74 -4.04 8.53 -2.62
CA LEU A 74 -5.26 9.25 -2.22
C LEU A 74 -5.94 8.66 -0.99
N ILE A 75 -5.52 7.49 -0.51
CA ILE A 75 -6.08 6.88 0.69
C ILE A 75 -5.73 7.73 1.91
N GLN A 76 -6.74 8.10 2.67
CA GLN A 76 -6.59 8.86 3.90
C GLN A 76 -7.51 8.30 4.99
N VAL A 77 -7.02 8.28 6.22
CA VAL A 77 -7.82 8.09 7.42
C VAL A 77 -7.73 9.35 8.25
N LYS A 78 -8.88 9.97 8.50
CA LYS A 78 -8.97 11.20 9.28
C LYS A 78 -9.33 10.87 10.72
N LEU A 79 -8.59 11.44 11.66
CA LEU A 79 -8.88 11.37 13.07
C LEU A 79 -9.20 12.79 13.59
N ILE A 80 -10.25 12.89 14.37
CA ILE A 80 -10.55 14.11 15.13
C ILE A 80 -10.35 13.79 16.61
N ASN A 81 -9.48 14.55 17.27
CA ASN A 81 -9.13 14.34 18.68
C ASN A 81 -8.71 12.88 18.98
N GLY A 82 -7.96 12.26 18.04
CA GLY A 82 -7.48 10.89 18.16
C GLY A 82 -8.52 9.79 17.89
N LYS A 83 -9.75 10.14 17.49
CA LYS A 83 -10.80 9.19 17.11
C LYS A 83 -10.97 9.16 15.60
N VAL A 84 -11.08 7.97 15.02
CA VAL A 84 -11.37 7.80 13.59
C VAL A 84 -12.78 8.33 13.30
N LEU A 85 -12.91 9.16 12.27
CA LEU A 85 -14.21 9.56 11.74
C LEU A 85 -14.87 8.34 11.08
N THR A 86 -15.86 7.78 11.75
CA THR A 86 -16.82 6.87 11.14
C THR A 86 -17.89 7.67 10.38
N GLU A 87 -18.50 7.08 9.36
CA GLU A 87 -19.45 7.74 8.46
C GLU A 87 -20.75 8.26 9.11
N ASN A 88 -20.89 8.20 10.44
CA ASN A 88 -22.02 8.75 11.19
C ASN A 88 -21.58 9.93 12.07
N PRO A 89 -21.80 11.17 11.63
CA PRO A 89 -21.48 12.36 12.41
C PRO A 89 -22.62 12.78 13.37
N GLU A 90 -23.15 11.85 14.14
CA GLU A 90 -24.05 12.22 15.23
C GLU A 90 -23.35 12.01 16.57
N GLU A 91 -23.14 13.11 17.28
CA GLU A 91 -22.55 13.28 18.61
C GLU A 91 -21.06 13.63 18.62
N ASP A 92 -20.76 14.92 18.41
CA ASP A 92 -19.90 15.72 19.30
C ASP A 92 -19.70 17.14 18.76
N SER A 93 -20.78 17.90 18.71
CA SER A 93 -20.71 19.34 18.52
C SER A 93 -20.66 20.06 19.88
N LYS A 94 -19.51 19.98 20.55
CA LYS A 94 -19.15 20.94 21.65
C LYS A 94 -17.68 20.74 22.02
N SER A 95 -16.76 21.42 21.33
CA SER A 95 -15.67 22.18 21.97
C SER A 95 -14.66 22.72 20.97
N SER A 96 -14.20 23.90 21.28
CA SER A 96 -13.15 24.68 20.65
C SER A 96 -11.87 23.88 20.40
N LYS A 97 -11.29 23.98 19.18
CA LYS A 97 -10.06 23.40 18.68
C LYS A 97 -10.13 21.87 18.49
N GLN A 98 -10.71 21.46 17.38
CA GLN A 98 -10.58 20.08 16.92
C GLN A 98 -9.17 19.89 16.34
N GLU A 99 -8.40 19.00 16.95
CA GLU A 99 -7.15 18.54 16.37
C GLU A 99 -7.46 17.48 15.30
N ILE A 100 -7.16 17.82 14.05
CA ILE A 100 -7.35 16.89 12.91
C ILE A 100 -6.01 16.27 12.57
N THR A 101 -5.94 14.95 12.66
CA THR A 101 -4.80 14.16 12.19
C THR A 101 -5.20 13.36 10.96
N ILE A 102 -4.35 13.38 9.93
CA ILE A 102 -4.56 12.63 8.71
C ILE A 102 -3.48 11.57 8.59
N ALA A 103 -3.88 10.30 8.58
CA ALA A 103 -3.00 9.18 8.26
C ALA A 103 -3.09 8.87 6.76
N GLN A 104 -1.95 8.91 6.08
CA GLN A 104 -1.82 8.65 4.65
C GLN A 104 -0.67 7.68 4.40
N PRO A 105 -0.88 6.59 3.63
CA PRO A 105 0.18 5.64 3.36
C PRO A 105 1.21 6.21 2.38
N LYS A 106 2.47 5.81 2.60
CA LYS A 106 3.54 5.91 1.62
C LYS A 106 3.91 4.52 1.16
N ILE A 107 4.15 4.34 -0.13
CA ILE A 107 4.44 3.04 -0.71
C ILE A 107 5.65 3.07 -1.63
N ASN A 108 6.40 1.98 -1.60
CA ASN A 108 7.39 1.67 -2.63
C ASN A 108 6.97 0.41 -3.38
N ILE A 109 7.09 0.47 -4.68
CA ILE A 109 6.70 -0.59 -5.61
C ILE A 109 7.92 -1.00 -6.41
N VAL A 110 8.11 -2.29 -6.61
CA VAL A 110 9.09 -2.85 -7.53
C VAL A 110 8.46 -3.90 -8.41
N VAL A 111 8.70 -3.79 -9.70
CA VAL A 111 8.20 -4.71 -10.72
C VAL A 111 9.38 -5.40 -11.37
N SER A 112 9.28 -6.69 -11.62
CA SER A 112 10.26 -7.45 -12.38
C SER A 112 9.57 -8.54 -13.19
N THR A 113 10.18 -8.92 -14.30
CA THR A 113 9.72 -10.04 -15.11
C THR A 113 10.30 -11.35 -14.58
N TYR A 114 9.44 -12.35 -14.44
CA TYR A 114 9.84 -13.71 -14.14
C TYR A 114 9.88 -14.54 -15.43
N TYR A 115 11.01 -15.13 -15.70
CA TYR A 115 11.19 -16.04 -16.83
C TYR A 115 11.18 -17.49 -16.35
N LYS A 116 10.51 -18.36 -17.11
CA LYS A 116 10.50 -19.80 -16.84
C LYS A 116 11.93 -20.33 -16.77
N GLY A 117 12.25 -21.02 -15.67
CA GLY A 117 13.59 -21.55 -15.42
C GLY A 117 14.48 -20.67 -14.54
N THR A 118 14.04 -19.47 -14.18
CA THR A 118 14.73 -18.65 -13.18
C THR A 118 14.33 -19.13 -11.77
N ALA A 119 15.28 -19.13 -10.83
CA ALA A 119 14.97 -19.43 -9.44
C ALA A 119 14.10 -18.32 -8.83
N LEU A 120 12.85 -18.62 -8.50
CA LEU A 120 11.90 -17.67 -7.91
C LEU A 120 12.42 -17.06 -6.62
N GLU A 121 13.06 -17.88 -5.79
CA GLU A 121 13.65 -17.46 -4.52
C GLU A 121 14.70 -16.34 -4.70
N GLY A 122 15.57 -16.47 -5.69
CA GLY A 122 16.57 -15.47 -6.02
C GLY A 122 15.95 -14.14 -6.49
N LEU A 123 14.88 -14.23 -7.29
CA LEU A 123 14.13 -13.05 -7.72
C LEU A 123 13.44 -12.37 -6.56
N THR A 124 12.73 -13.12 -5.73
CA THR A 124 12.01 -12.59 -4.56
C THR A 124 12.98 -11.87 -3.61
N LYS A 125 14.11 -12.48 -3.34
CA LYS A 125 15.15 -11.86 -2.50
C LYS A 125 15.65 -10.53 -3.05
N LYS A 126 15.93 -10.45 -4.35
CA LYS A 126 16.32 -9.19 -4.99
C LYS A 126 15.27 -8.09 -4.87
N LEU A 127 14.00 -8.44 -5.07
CA LEU A 127 12.90 -7.49 -4.96
C LEU A 127 12.73 -7.00 -3.51
N GLU A 128 12.88 -7.89 -2.53
CA GLU A 128 12.83 -7.54 -1.11
C GLU A 128 13.99 -6.62 -0.71
N GLU A 129 15.22 -6.97 -1.10
CA GLU A 129 16.40 -6.14 -0.86
C GLU A 129 16.24 -4.75 -1.45
N TYR A 130 15.65 -4.67 -2.65
CA TYR A 130 15.35 -3.38 -3.27
C TYR A 130 14.37 -2.56 -2.44
N LEU A 131 13.25 -3.16 -2.01
CA LEU A 131 12.24 -2.48 -1.19
C LEU A 131 12.79 -2.05 0.18
N ASP A 132 13.64 -2.86 0.78
CA ASP A 132 14.21 -2.54 2.09
C ASP A 132 15.23 -1.39 2.03
N ASN A 133 15.88 -1.21 0.88
CA ASN A 133 16.83 -0.10 0.63
C ASN A 133 16.19 1.14 -0.02
N ALA A 134 14.94 1.05 -0.47
CA ALA A 134 14.24 2.15 -1.13
C ALA A 134 13.92 3.30 -0.16
N PRO A 135 13.89 4.57 -0.63
CA PRO A 135 13.55 5.72 0.21
C PRO A 135 12.19 5.55 0.88
N LYS A 136 12.13 5.78 2.19
CA LYS A 136 10.88 5.67 2.97
C LYS A 136 10.00 6.92 2.90
N SER A 137 10.57 8.03 2.50
CA SER A 137 9.89 9.34 2.49
C SER A 137 9.07 9.60 1.23
N GLU A 138 9.26 8.83 0.19
CA GLU A 138 8.67 9.06 -1.13
C GLU A 138 7.91 7.82 -1.61
N ASN A 139 6.86 8.06 -2.42
CA ASN A 139 6.19 7.00 -3.14
C ASN A 139 6.96 6.71 -4.43
N THR A 140 7.49 5.51 -4.56
CA THR A 140 8.31 5.12 -5.71
C THR A 140 7.74 3.92 -6.47
N ILE A 141 8.05 3.85 -7.74
CA ILE A 141 7.84 2.66 -8.57
C ILE A 141 9.08 2.44 -9.42
N ASN A 142 9.63 1.24 -9.38
CA ASN A 142 10.85 0.86 -10.07
C ASN A 142 10.68 -0.48 -10.79
N TYR A 143 11.42 -0.65 -11.86
CA TYR A 143 11.42 -1.83 -12.71
C TYR A 143 12.81 -2.45 -12.71
N LEU A 144 12.90 -3.74 -12.39
CA LEU A 144 14.13 -4.51 -12.36
C LEU A 144 14.15 -5.59 -13.44
#